data_8c31440dc1fa8d62bd7662dfaeebd7be
#
_entry.id   8c31440dc1fa8d62bd7662dfaeebd7be
#
_cell.length_a   1.000
_cell.length_b   1.000
_cell.length_c   1.000
_cell.angle_alpha   90.00
_cell.angle_beta   90.00
_cell.angle_gamma   90.00
#
_symmetry.space_group_name_H-M   'P 1'
#
loop_
_entity.id
_entity.type
_entity.pdbx_description
1 polymer ?
#
loop_
_entity_poly.entity_id
_entity_poly.type
_entity_poly.pdbx_seq_one_letter_code
_entity_poly.pdbx_strand_id
1 'polypeptide(L)'
;GYIGPSDIKIEDGRMTPEALLSLGRLSDPQLSPDGHWILYGVSYTSIEENRSCRNLFLGEVIKNDDGSLSFGDKIQLTAEGKSVSNARWSLDGKSIYYLQGGQLYNAAISIVDGKASLSAKKQLSDVKAGIGEFSLSPDQTQVLYTSTIPGAVKTPKDFDEKLDKAQAYVTEDLMYRHWDHWTTERPQSYVAPMGEGKSVTEENSKNLLAEGAGKYELPLEPLSGIEQLCWSPDGHYVAYSCKKVETGREYAFSTDTEIYIYSILTGETVQI
;
A
#
# COMPACT_ATOMS: atom_id res chain seq x y z
N GLY A 1 9.20 -18.62 -4.46
CA GLY A 1 8.92 -19.38 -3.26
C GLY A 1 8.99 -18.52 -1.98
N TYR A 2 8.81 -19.15 -0.83
CA TYR A 2 8.98 -18.49 0.46
C TYR A 2 10.42 -18.01 0.67
N ILE A 3 10.60 -16.81 1.20
CA ILE A 3 11.88 -16.27 1.64
C ILE A 3 11.73 -15.93 3.13
N GLY A 4 12.59 -16.53 3.95
CA GLY A 4 12.64 -16.33 5.38
C GLY A 4 13.99 -15.79 5.85
N PRO A 5 14.26 -15.88 7.16
CA PRO A 5 15.54 -15.49 7.74
C PRO A 5 16.72 -16.19 7.07
N SER A 6 17.81 -15.47 6.88
CA SER A 6 19.08 -16.00 6.35
C SER A 6 19.95 -16.56 7.47
N ASP A 7 20.77 -17.56 7.15
CA ASP A 7 21.78 -18.15 8.04
C ASP A 7 23.12 -17.38 8.05
N ILE A 8 23.19 -16.24 7.35
CA ILE A 8 24.40 -15.41 7.29
C ILE A 8 24.78 -14.95 8.69
N LYS A 9 26.01 -15.22 9.09
CA LYS A 9 26.58 -14.76 10.35
C LYS A 9 27.44 -13.54 10.14
N ILE A 10 27.38 -12.60 11.08
CA ILE A 10 28.27 -11.44 11.11
C ILE A 10 29.51 -11.86 11.86
N GLU A 11 30.63 -11.98 11.13
CA GLU A 11 31.94 -12.28 11.71
C GLU A 11 32.69 -10.98 12.05
N ASP A 12 33.50 -10.99 13.07
CA ASP A 12 34.34 -9.86 13.52
C ASP A 12 33.57 -8.54 13.76
N GLY A 13 32.26 -8.61 13.98
CA GLY A 13 31.41 -7.43 14.20
C GLY A 13 31.31 -6.48 13.01
N ARG A 14 31.70 -6.91 11.82
CA ARG A 14 31.66 -6.08 10.60
C ARG A 14 30.38 -6.34 9.79
N MET A 15 29.69 -5.26 9.43
CA MET A 15 28.57 -5.33 8.53
C MET A 15 29.06 -5.45 7.08
N THR A 16 28.69 -6.54 6.40
CA THR A 16 28.89 -6.70 4.95
C THR A 16 27.60 -6.39 4.21
N PRO A 17 27.63 -6.13 2.89
CA PRO A 17 26.40 -5.96 2.10
C PRO A 17 25.45 -7.15 2.22
N GLU A 18 25.96 -8.37 2.21
CA GLU A 18 25.20 -9.60 2.37
C GLU A 18 24.55 -9.69 3.76
N ALA A 19 25.29 -9.35 4.81
CA ALA A 19 24.76 -9.30 6.18
C ALA A 19 23.64 -8.26 6.29
N LEU A 20 23.81 -7.07 5.70
CA LEU A 20 22.79 -6.02 5.70
C LEU A 20 21.51 -6.48 4.98
N LEU A 21 21.64 -7.13 3.81
CA LEU A 21 20.51 -7.65 3.04
C LEU A 21 19.83 -8.84 3.72
N SER A 22 20.54 -9.57 4.58
CA SER A 22 19.99 -10.71 5.33
C SER A 22 19.06 -10.31 6.48
N LEU A 23 19.13 -9.05 6.93
CA LEU A 23 18.30 -8.57 8.04
C LEU A 23 16.82 -8.49 7.63
N GLY A 24 15.96 -9.03 8.49
CA GLY A 24 14.52 -8.87 8.33
C GLY A 24 14.10 -7.41 8.55
N ARG A 25 13.30 -6.88 7.65
CA ARG A 25 12.78 -5.50 7.70
C ARG A 25 11.35 -5.52 8.23
N LEU A 26 11.21 -5.18 9.51
CA LEU A 26 9.92 -5.04 10.16
C LEU A 26 9.28 -3.71 9.78
N SER A 27 8.00 -3.72 9.52
CA SER A 27 7.23 -2.52 9.17
C SER A 27 5.73 -2.68 9.43
N ASP A 28 5.03 -1.57 9.46
CA ASP A 28 3.57 -1.46 9.50
C ASP A 28 2.93 -2.22 10.67
N PRO A 29 3.31 -1.94 11.93
CA PRO A 29 2.71 -2.57 13.11
C PRO A 29 1.30 -2.04 13.34
N GLN A 30 0.34 -2.95 13.59
CA GLN A 30 -1.07 -2.66 13.83
C GLN A 30 -1.55 -3.36 15.09
N LEU A 31 -2.00 -2.59 16.07
CA LEU A 31 -2.58 -3.14 17.29
C LEU A 31 -4.00 -3.64 17.02
N SER A 32 -4.35 -4.83 17.55
CA SER A 32 -5.72 -5.34 17.47
C SER A 32 -6.69 -4.44 18.24
N PRO A 33 -7.99 -4.43 17.89
CA PRO A 33 -8.99 -3.60 18.58
C PRO A 33 -9.08 -3.82 20.09
N ASP A 34 -8.81 -5.03 20.54
CA ASP A 34 -8.80 -5.41 21.98
C ASP A 34 -7.45 -5.15 22.67
N GLY A 35 -6.42 -4.73 21.92
CA GLY A 35 -5.10 -4.43 22.44
C GLY A 35 -4.23 -5.64 22.81
N HIS A 36 -4.66 -6.86 22.50
CA HIS A 36 -3.92 -8.08 22.88
C HIS A 36 -2.91 -8.56 21.84
N TRP A 37 -3.05 -8.13 20.59
CA TRP A 37 -2.20 -8.58 19.51
C TRP A 37 -1.62 -7.42 18.69
N ILE A 38 -0.37 -7.57 18.29
CA ILE A 38 0.25 -6.70 17.28
C ILE A 38 0.45 -7.49 15.99
N LEU A 39 -0.13 -7.00 14.90
CA LEU A 39 0.03 -7.52 13.55
C LEU A 39 1.09 -6.69 12.84
N TYR A 40 2.09 -7.33 12.26
CA TYR A 40 3.17 -6.62 11.56
C TYR A 40 3.71 -7.43 10.39
N GLY A 41 4.41 -6.78 9.49
CA GLY A 41 5.08 -7.45 8.39
C GLY A 41 6.59 -7.51 8.59
N VAL A 42 7.20 -8.58 8.11
CA VAL A 42 8.66 -8.68 7.98
C VAL A 42 8.99 -9.09 6.55
N SER A 43 9.83 -8.28 5.91
CA SER A 43 10.36 -8.57 4.59
C SER A 43 11.76 -9.16 4.71
N TYR A 44 12.00 -10.29 4.07
CA TYR A 44 13.31 -10.90 3.91
C TYR A 44 13.72 -10.89 2.44
N THR A 45 15.01 -10.72 2.18
CA THR A 45 15.60 -10.65 0.83
C THR A 45 16.43 -11.87 0.55
N SER A 46 16.22 -12.48 -0.62
CA SER A 46 17.12 -13.48 -1.20
C SER A 46 18.03 -12.80 -2.23
N ILE A 47 19.32 -12.82 -1.99
CA ILE A 47 20.31 -12.30 -2.94
C ILE A 47 20.34 -13.18 -4.19
N GLU A 48 20.26 -14.50 -4.01
CA GLU A 48 20.26 -15.47 -5.11
C GLU A 48 19.08 -15.31 -6.06
N GLU A 49 17.86 -15.13 -5.50
CA GLU A 49 16.66 -14.92 -6.29
C GLU A 49 16.46 -13.46 -6.71
N ASN A 50 17.30 -12.53 -6.24
CA ASN A 50 17.21 -11.08 -6.42
C ASN A 50 15.81 -10.54 -6.19
N ARG A 51 15.18 -10.96 -5.11
CA ARG A 51 13.83 -10.52 -4.71
C ARG A 51 13.62 -10.57 -3.20
N SER A 52 12.63 -9.84 -2.74
CA SER A 52 12.17 -9.86 -1.37
C SER A 52 10.78 -10.50 -1.28
N CYS A 53 10.46 -11.05 -0.12
CA CYS A 53 9.12 -11.53 0.21
C CYS A 53 8.74 -11.06 1.61
N ARG A 54 7.58 -10.42 1.70
CA ARG A 54 7.02 -9.94 2.95
C ARG A 54 5.97 -10.93 3.47
N ASN A 55 6.10 -11.30 4.73
CA ASN A 55 5.14 -12.13 5.43
C ASN A 55 4.57 -11.39 6.65
N LEU A 56 3.36 -11.78 7.05
CA LEU A 56 2.70 -11.26 8.25
C LEU A 56 3.04 -12.13 9.46
N PHE A 57 3.17 -11.46 10.58
CA PHE A 57 3.43 -12.02 11.90
C PHE A 57 2.52 -11.41 12.95
N LEU A 58 2.30 -12.15 14.01
CA LEU A 58 1.65 -11.69 15.22
C LEU A 58 2.60 -11.76 16.39
N GLY A 59 2.46 -10.81 17.32
CA GLY A 59 3.04 -10.84 18.65
C GLY A 59 1.95 -10.60 19.66
N GLU A 60 1.94 -11.38 20.74
CA GLU A 60 1.06 -11.13 21.88
C GLU A 60 1.55 -9.90 22.64
N VAL A 61 0.64 -9.01 23.02
CA VAL A 61 0.93 -7.86 23.89
C VAL A 61 0.58 -8.24 25.30
N ILE A 62 1.57 -8.32 26.17
CA ILE A 62 1.44 -8.73 27.57
C ILE A 62 1.57 -7.48 28.46
N LYS A 63 0.54 -7.17 29.22
CA LYS A 63 0.59 -6.10 30.20
C LYS A 63 1.01 -6.71 31.57
N ASN A 64 2.17 -6.29 32.04
CA ASN A 64 2.72 -6.74 33.30
C ASN A 64 2.06 -6.03 34.49
N ASP A 65 2.19 -6.61 35.70
CA ASP A 65 1.60 -6.07 36.93
C ASP A 65 2.12 -4.66 37.29
N ASP A 66 3.34 -4.31 36.88
CA ASP A 66 3.95 -2.99 37.07
C ASP A 66 3.50 -1.95 36.03
N GLY A 67 2.61 -2.34 35.10
CA GLY A 67 2.11 -1.51 34.01
C GLY A 67 3.02 -1.45 32.79
N SER A 68 4.19 -2.10 32.81
CA SER A 68 5.03 -2.22 31.62
C SER A 68 4.41 -3.19 30.61
N LEU A 69 4.87 -3.08 29.36
CA LEU A 69 4.48 -3.99 28.27
C LEU A 69 5.64 -4.91 27.93
N SER A 70 5.31 -6.17 27.69
CA SER A 70 6.21 -7.15 27.08
C SER A 70 5.51 -7.82 25.92
N PHE A 71 6.27 -8.53 25.09
CA PHE A 71 5.75 -9.19 23.90
C PHE A 71 6.03 -10.70 24.01
N GLY A 72 5.01 -11.48 23.65
CA GLY A 72 5.12 -12.92 23.52
C GLY A 72 5.93 -13.33 22.28
N ASP A 73 5.99 -14.63 22.05
CA ASP A 73 6.69 -15.19 20.91
C ASP A 73 6.11 -14.72 19.58
N LYS A 74 6.98 -14.58 18.61
CA LYS A 74 6.61 -14.26 17.23
C LYS A 74 5.87 -15.45 16.59
N ILE A 75 4.64 -15.22 16.16
CA ILE A 75 3.83 -16.19 15.46
C ILE A 75 3.77 -15.82 13.98
N GLN A 76 4.22 -16.70 13.09
CA GLN A 76 4.11 -16.47 11.65
C GLN A 76 2.70 -16.76 11.16
N LEU A 77 2.11 -15.79 10.43
CA LEU A 77 0.73 -15.87 9.93
C LEU A 77 0.66 -16.26 8.46
N THR A 78 1.62 -15.82 7.63
CA THR A 78 1.68 -16.15 6.21
C THR A 78 3.06 -16.69 5.81
N ALA A 79 3.09 -17.66 4.89
CA ALA A 79 4.31 -18.29 4.39
C ALA A 79 4.18 -18.79 2.93
N GLU A 80 3.24 -18.23 2.17
CA GLU A 80 2.86 -18.75 0.83
C GLU A 80 3.85 -18.34 -0.29
N GLY A 81 4.90 -17.59 0.04
CA GLY A 81 5.87 -17.11 -0.95
C GLY A 81 5.38 -15.98 -1.86
N LYS A 82 4.23 -15.42 -1.54
CA LYS A 82 3.68 -14.20 -2.13
C LYS A 82 3.66 -13.12 -1.08
N SER A 83 4.24 -11.97 -1.39
CA SER A 83 4.24 -10.83 -0.46
C SER A 83 2.83 -10.42 -0.07
N VAL A 84 2.66 -10.16 1.22
CA VAL A 84 1.43 -9.63 1.82
C VAL A 84 1.76 -8.31 2.49
N SER A 85 1.00 -7.26 2.20
CA SER A 85 1.27 -5.91 2.71
C SER A 85 0.00 -5.23 3.19
N ASN A 86 0.19 -4.07 3.85
CA ASN A 86 -0.86 -3.16 4.26
C ASN A 86 -1.98 -3.87 5.05
N ALA A 87 -1.60 -4.74 6.01
CA ALA A 87 -2.57 -5.50 6.78
C ALA A 87 -3.27 -4.63 7.82
N ARG A 88 -4.60 -4.76 7.92
CA ARG A 88 -5.46 -4.01 8.85
C ARG A 88 -6.47 -4.92 9.51
N TRP A 89 -6.70 -4.74 10.80
CA TRP A 89 -7.72 -5.47 11.54
C TRP A 89 -9.13 -5.06 11.12
N SER A 90 -10.05 -6.02 11.11
CA SER A 90 -11.48 -5.70 11.16
C SER A 90 -11.85 -5.09 12.52
N LEU A 91 -12.96 -4.34 12.59
CA LEU A 91 -13.40 -3.66 13.81
C LEU A 91 -13.64 -4.63 14.97
N ASP A 92 -14.08 -5.86 14.67
CA ASP A 92 -14.33 -6.90 15.66
C ASP A 92 -13.08 -7.76 15.99
N GLY A 93 -11.95 -7.49 15.33
CA GLY A 93 -10.70 -8.23 15.51
C GLY A 93 -10.70 -9.68 15.01
N LYS A 94 -11.76 -10.13 14.31
CA LYS A 94 -11.91 -11.53 13.87
C LYS A 94 -11.39 -11.79 12.46
N SER A 95 -11.07 -10.76 11.72
CA SER A 95 -10.49 -10.86 10.38
C SER A 95 -9.47 -9.77 10.13
N ILE A 96 -8.72 -9.91 9.06
CA ILE A 96 -7.80 -8.89 8.56
C ILE A 96 -8.08 -8.58 7.10
N TYR A 97 -7.88 -7.33 6.73
CA TYR A 97 -7.79 -6.87 5.35
C TYR A 97 -6.33 -6.73 4.97
N TYR A 98 -5.95 -7.10 3.76
CA TYR A 98 -4.55 -7.00 3.31
C TYR A 98 -4.45 -6.97 1.79
N LEU A 99 -3.30 -6.55 1.28
CA LEU A 99 -2.96 -6.61 -0.14
C LEU A 99 -2.11 -7.84 -0.44
N GLN A 100 -2.43 -8.52 -1.54
CA GLN A 100 -1.61 -9.56 -2.14
C GLN A 100 -1.76 -9.52 -3.66
N GLY A 101 -0.64 -9.42 -4.39
CA GLY A 101 -0.67 -9.35 -5.84
C GLY A 101 -1.44 -8.16 -6.40
N GLY A 102 -1.39 -7.01 -5.72
CA GLY A 102 -2.10 -5.80 -6.12
C GLY A 102 -3.62 -5.84 -5.91
N GLN A 103 -4.13 -6.84 -5.16
CA GLN A 103 -5.56 -6.92 -4.86
C GLN A 103 -5.83 -6.94 -3.36
N LEU A 104 -7.00 -6.41 -2.99
CA LEU A 104 -7.49 -6.37 -1.62
C LEU A 104 -8.17 -7.69 -1.26
N TYR A 105 -7.78 -8.24 -0.12
CA TYR A 105 -8.37 -9.44 0.45
C TYR A 105 -8.87 -9.19 1.86
N ASN A 106 -9.84 -10.01 2.28
CA ASN A 106 -10.20 -10.22 3.68
C ASN A 106 -10.06 -11.71 4.00
N ALA A 107 -9.58 -12.02 5.19
CA ALA A 107 -9.51 -13.39 5.70
C ALA A 107 -9.78 -13.43 7.20
N ALA A 108 -10.52 -14.42 7.63
CA ALA A 108 -10.72 -14.68 9.05
C ALA A 108 -9.40 -15.11 9.71
N ILE A 109 -9.12 -14.59 10.90
CA ILE A 109 -7.94 -14.94 11.68
C ILE A 109 -8.34 -15.80 12.86
N SER A 110 -7.61 -16.88 13.09
CA SER A 110 -7.78 -17.77 14.23
C SER A 110 -6.44 -17.94 14.94
N ILE A 111 -6.46 -17.84 16.26
CA ILE A 111 -5.28 -18.03 17.13
C ILE A 111 -5.66 -19.09 18.16
N VAL A 112 -5.02 -20.28 18.06
CA VAL A 112 -5.28 -21.43 18.92
C VAL A 112 -3.94 -22.05 19.30
N ASP A 113 -3.72 -22.27 20.60
CA ASP A 113 -2.54 -22.92 21.16
C ASP A 113 -1.21 -22.31 20.62
N GLY A 114 -1.15 -20.97 20.57
CA GLY A 114 0.04 -20.24 20.11
C GLY A 114 0.31 -20.35 18.60
N LYS A 115 -0.66 -20.87 17.83
CA LYS A 115 -0.61 -20.91 16.35
C LYS A 115 -1.67 -19.99 15.78
N ALA A 116 -1.31 -19.26 14.73
CA ALA A 116 -2.23 -18.41 14.00
C ALA A 116 -2.43 -18.93 12.58
N SER A 117 -3.63 -18.77 12.05
CA SER A 117 -3.98 -19.13 10.68
C SER A 117 -4.98 -18.17 10.09
N LEU A 118 -4.94 -18.05 8.77
CA LEU A 118 -5.95 -17.35 7.97
C LEU A 118 -6.85 -18.38 7.30
N SER A 119 -8.14 -18.10 7.30
CA SER A 119 -9.16 -18.94 6.65
C SER A 119 -10.20 -18.06 5.94
N ALA A 120 -11.09 -18.68 5.18
CA ALA A 120 -12.16 -18.00 4.44
C ALA A 120 -11.66 -16.79 3.65
N LYS A 121 -10.49 -16.89 3.00
CA LYS A 121 -9.88 -15.86 2.19
C LYS A 121 -10.81 -15.45 1.06
N LYS A 122 -11.16 -14.17 1.01
CA LYS A 122 -12.02 -13.58 -0.01
C LYS A 122 -11.30 -12.42 -0.68
N GLN A 123 -11.23 -12.43 -2.01
CA GLN A 123 -10.79 -11.29 -2.80
C GLN A 123 -11.92 -10.26 -2.85
N LEU A 124 -11.61 -9.02 -2.52
CA LEU A 124 -12.57 -7.91 -2.47
C LEU A 124 -12.41 -6.92 -3.62
N SER A 125 -11.34 -7.03 -4.38
CA SER A 125 -11.07 -6.12 -5.49
C SER A 125 -10.70 -6.84 -6.77
N ASP A 126 -10.97 -6.18 -7.91
CA ASP A 126 -10.48 -6.54 -9.23
C ASP A 126 -10.12 -5.24 -9.96
N VAL A 127 -8.98 -4.66 -9.59
CA VAL A 127 -8.43 -3.41 -10.14
C VAL A 127 -7.30 -3.77 -11.09
N LYS A 128 -7.42 -3.45 -12.37
CA LYS A 128 -6.48 -3.88 -13.42
C LYS A 128 -5.06 -3.40 -13.19
N ALA A 129 -4.90 -2.12 -12.85
CA ALA A 129 -3.60 -1.55 -12.53
C ALA A 129 -3.07 -1.98 -11.15
N GLY A 130 -3.92 -2.65 -10.36
CA GLY A 130 -3.61 -3.04 -8.99
C GLY A 130 -3.83 -1.91 -7.99
N ILE A 131 -3.85 -2.30 -6.72
CA ILE A 131 -3.90 -1.42 -5.56
C ILE A 131 -2.50 -1.37 -4.95
N GLY A 132 -1.93 -0.16 -4.84
CA GLY A 132 -0.63 0.06 -4.21
C GLY A 132 -0.72 0.05 -2.69
N GLU A 133 -1.64 0.84 -2.14
CA GLU A 133 -1.91 0.95 -0.70
C GLU A 133 -3.41 1.21 -0.47
N PHE A 134 -3.91 0.94 0.72
CA PHE A 134 -5.29 1.25 1.08
C PHE A 134 -5.44 1.73 2.52
N SER A 135 -6.54 2.42 2.76
CA SER A 135 -7.03 2.85 4.08
C SER A 135 -8.53 2.62 4.16
N LEU A 136 -8.99 1.98 5.23
CA LEU A 136 -10.41 1.75 5.46
C LEU A 136 -11.07 2.98 6.07
N SER A 137 -12.32 3.27 5.69
CA SER A 137 -13.14 4.24 6.44
C SER A 137 -13.32 3.79 7.89
N PRO A 138 -13.58 4.70 8.85
CA PRO A 138 -13.72 4.35 10.26
C PRO A 138 -14.76 3.24 10.54
N ASP A 139 -15.82 3.17 9.75
CA ASP A 139 -16.85 2.14 9.83
C ASP A 139 -16.57 0.91 8.94
N GLN A 140 -15.47 0.95 8.18
CA GLN A 140 -15.04 -0.09 7.23
C GLN A 140 -16.06 -0.42 6.13
N THR A 141 -16.94 0.51 5.80
CA THR A 141 -17.90 0.38 4.69
C THR A 141 -17.36 0.89 3.36
N GLN A 142 -16.22 1.58 3.40
CA GLN A 142 -15.54 2.13 2.22
C GLN A 142 -14.03 1.91 2.32
N VAL A 143 -13.39 1.88 1.18
CA VAL A 143 -11.93 1.84 1.04
C VAL A 143 -11.45 3.03 0.22
N LEU A 144 -10.46 3.72 0.75
CA LEU A 144 -9.59 4.65 0.04
C LEU A 144 -8.36 3.87 -0.43
N TYR A 145 -7.99 3.96 -1.69
CA TYR A 145 -6.85 3.23 -2.21
C TYR A 145 -6.08 4.02 -3.28
N THR A 146 -4.80 3.70 -3.41
CA THR A 146 -3.94 4.23 -4.45
C THR A 146 -3.84 3.23 -5.61
N SER A 147 -3.79 3.73 -6.82
CA SER A 147 -3.56 2.97 -8.04
C SER A 147 -2.84 3.86 -9.05
N THR A 148 -2.66 3.39 -10.28
CA THR A 148 -1.98 4.16 -11.32
C THR A 148 -2.81 4.23 -12.60
N ILE A 149 -2.53 5.26 -13.39
CA ILE A 149 -2.97 5.41 -14.76
C ILE A 149 -1.75 5.63 -15.66
N PRO A 150 -1.84 5.48 -17.00
CA PRO A 150 -0.73 5.78 -17.89
C PRO A 150 -0.18 7.20 -17.68
N GLY A 151 1.14 7.31 -17.56
CA GLY A 151 1.86 8.56 -17.35
C GLY A 151 2.24 9.27 -18.67
N ALA A 152 3.08 10.31 -18.53
CA ALA A 152 3.53 11.12 -19.67
C ALA A 152 4.58 10.40 -20.55
N VAL A 153 5.32 9.46 -19.98
CA VAL A 153 6.36 8.72 -20.70
C VAL A 153 5.76 7.50 -21.36
N LYS A 154 5.96 7.42 -22.67
CA LYS A 154 5.51 6.29 -23.50
C LYS A 154 6.68 5.39 -23.88
N THR A 155 6.38 4.15 -24.17
CA THR A 155 7.29 3.14 -24.71
C THR A 155 6.98 2.89 -26.19
N PRO A 156 7.88 2.26 -26.97
CA PRO A 156 7.60 1.93 -28.36
C PRO A 156 6.32 1.08 -28.54
N LYS A 157 6.00 0.23 -27.58
CA LYS A 157 4.77 -0.59 -27.56
C LYS A 157 3.50 0.26 -27.60
N ASP A 158 3.52 1.47 -27.04
CA ASP A 158 2.37 2.39 -27.04
C ASP A 158 2.04 2.94 -28.44
N PHE A 159 3.00 2.81 -29.39
CA PHE A 159 2.85 3.22 -30.78
C PHE A 159 2.58 2.04 -31.73
N ASP A 160 3.20 0.88 -31.46
CA ASP A 160 2.98 -0.36 -32.22
C ASP A 160 3.28 -1.57 -31.30
N GLU A 161 2.29 -2.44 -31.10
CA GLU A 161 2.42 -3.64 -30.27
C GLU A 161 3.57 -4.58 -30.70
N LYS A 162 3.97 -4.53 -31.98
CA LYS A 162 5.09 -5.31 -32.49
C LYS A 162 6.46 -4.83 -31.97
N LEU A 163 6.49 -3.63 -31.38
CA LEU A 163 7.68 -3.02 -30.80
C LEU A 163 7.84 -3.36 -29.32
N ASP A 164 7.19 -4.39 -28.82
CA ASP A 164 7.20 -4.80 -27.40
C ASP A 164 8.61 -5.09 -26.84
N LYS A 165 9.56 -5.43 -27.72
CA LYS A 165 10.97 -5.71 -27.37
C LYS A 165 11.91 -4.50 -27.53
N ALA A 166 11.42 -3.42 -28.13
CA ALA A 166 12.23 -2.22 -28.30
C ALA A 166 12.34 -1.46 -26.96
N GLN A 167 13.56 -1.09 -26.60
CA GLN A 167 13.84 -0.35 -25.37
C GLN A 167 14.08 1.13 -25.70
N ALA A 168 13.06 1.93 -25.52
CA ALA A 168 13.13 3.39 -25.65
C ALA A 168 12.05 4.03 -24.77
N TYR A 169 12.24 5.31 -24.49
CA TYR A 169 11.24 6.15 -23.84
C TYR A 169 10.98 7.37 -24.71
N VAL A 170 9.70 7.72 -24.85
CA VAL A 170 9.26 8.88 -25.63
C VAL A 170 8.45 9.79 -24.71
N THR A 171 8.81 11.05 -24.65
CA THR A 171 8.11 12.05 -23.86
C THR A 171 8.08 13.40 -24.55
N GLU A 172 6.99 14.12 -24.35
CA GLU A 172 6.82 15.52 -24.75
C GLU A 172 6.64 16.43 -23.51
N ASP A 173 6.72 15.84 -22.31
CA ASP A 173 6.53 16.52 -21.02
C ASP A 173 7.85 16.57 -20.23
N LEU A 174 8.00 17.63 -19.41
CA LEU A 174 9.13 17.76 -18.49
C LEU A 174 9.03 16.80 -17.30
N MET A 175 7.82 16.35 -16.95
CA MET A 175 7.58 15.33 -15.92
C MET A 175 7.79 13.92 -16.48
N TYR A 176 8.97 13.68 -17.03
CA TYR A 176 9.32 12.37 -17.61
C TYR A 176 10.01 11.43 -16.63
N ARG A 177 10.48 11.95 -15.52
CA ARG A 177 11.22 11.17 -14.52
C ARG A 177 10.98 11.66 -13.10
N HIS A 178 10.79 10.73 -12.19
CA HIS A 178 10.83 10.91 -10.75
C HIS A 178 12.03 10.15 -10.18
N TRP A 179 12.97 10.83 -9.52
CA TRP A 179 14.16 10.25 -8.91
C TRP A 179 14.84 9.20 -9.81
N ASP A 180 14.60 7.92 -9.58
CA ASP A 180 15.26 6.77 -10.20
C ASP A 180 14.41 6.04 -11.26
N HIS A 181 13.18 6.48 -11.52
CA HIS A 181 12.27 5.84 -12.46
C HIS A 181 11.62 6.82 -13.44
N TRP A 182 11.21 6.28 -14.59
CA TRP A 182 10.49 7.01 -15.62
C TRP A 182 9.01 7.10 -15.25
N THR A 183 8.37 8.23 -15.51
CA THR A 183 6.93 8.44 -15.25
C THR A 183 6.06 7.76 -16.31
N THR A 184 6.22 6.45 -16.45
CA THR A 184 5.36 5.60 -17.30
C THR A 184 3.97 5.43 -16.74
N GLU A 185 3.81 5.65 -15.46
CA GLU A 185 2.56 5.60 -14.71
C GLU A 185 2.41 6.87 -13.87
N ARG A 186 1.17 7.23 -13.56
CA ARG A 186 0.84 8.38 -12.71
C ARG A 186 -0.04 7.94 -11.57
N PRO A 187 0.35 8.19 -10.30
CA PRO A 187 -0.44 7.83 -9.13
C PRO A 187 -1.79 8.56 -9.10
N GLN A 188 -2.81 7.82 -8.71
CA GLN A 188 -4.17 8.30 -8.49
C GLN A 188 -4.74 7.68 -7.21
N SER A 189 -5.65 8.36 -6.56
CA SER A 189 -6.34 7.87 -5.38
C SER A 189 -7.84 7.80 -5.59
N TYR A 190 -8.43 6.73 -5.09
CA TYR A 190 -9.83 6.38 -5.31
C TYR A 190 -10.53 6.03 -4.02
N VAL A 191 -11.84 6.26 -3.98
CA VAL A 191 -12.74 5.72 -2.95
C VAL A 191 -13.73 4.78 -3.59
N ALA A 192 -13.98 3.65 -2.94
CA ALA A 192 -14.97 2.67 -3.38
C ALA A 192 -15.78 2.11 -2.20
N PRO A 193 -17.05 1.76 -2.41
CA PRO A 193 -17.83 1.07 -1.40
C PRO A 193 -17.33 -0.37 -1.21
N MET A 194 -17.35 -0.83 0.04
CA MET A 194 -17.11 -2.22 0.43
C MET A 194 -18.36 -2.81 1.08
N GLY A 195 -18.45 -4.12 1.11
CA GLY A 195 -19.51 -4.85 1.79
C GLY A 195 -19.93 -6.11 1.05
N GLU A 196 -20.96 -6.76 1.56
CA GLU A 196 -21.48 -7.97 0.96
C GLU A 196 -22.00 -7.72 -0.48
N GLY A 197 -21.59 -8.58 -1.40
CA GLY A 197 -21.96 -8.46 -2.82
C GLY A 197 -21.30 -7.33 -3.59
N LYS A 198 -20.40 -6.54 -2.97
CA LYS A 198 -19.65 -5.44 -3.60
C LYS A 198 -18.21 -5.85 -3.84
N SER A 199 -17.70 -5.59 -5.04
CA SER A 199 -16.29 -5.72 -5.39
C SER A 199 -15.73 -4.34 -5.72
N VAL A 200 -14.52 -4.06 -5.27
CA VAL A 200 -13.80 -2.83 -5.60
C VAL A 200 -13.23 -2.97 -7.01
N THR A 201 -13.72 -2.16 -7.93
CA THR A 201 -13.29 -2.12 -9.35
C THR A 201 -13.12 -0.67 -9.78
N GLU A 202 -12.46 -0.44 -10.92
CA GLU A 202 -12.36 0.91 -11.48
C GLU A 202 -13.75 1.53 -11.74
N GLU A 203 -14.72 0.73 -12.17
CA GLU A 203 -16.05 1.19 -12.55
C GLU A 203 -16.88 1.72 -11.37
N ASN A 204 -16.71 1.12 -10.17
CA ASN A 204 -17.44 1.56 -8.98
C ASN A 204 -16.59 2.37 -8.01
N SER A 205 -15.42 2.80 -8.44
CA SER A 205 -14.53 3.68 -7.70
C SER A 205 -14.65 5.14 -8.21
N LYS A 206 -14.48 6.07 -7.28
CA LYS A 206 -14.45 7.51 -7.59
C LYS A 206 -13.02 8.02 -7.39
N ASN A 207 -12.46 8.63 -8.45
CA ASN A 207 -11.16 9.30 -8.36
C ASN A 207 -11.32 10.60 -7.56
N LEU A 208 -10.50 10.82 -6.53
CA LEU A 208 -10.57 12.01 -5.70
C LEU A 208 -10.19 13.29 -6.44
N LEU A 209 -9.39 13.18 -7.50
CA LEU A 209 -9.00 14.32 -8.34
C LEU A 209 -10.10 14.74 -9.33
N ALA A 210 -11.08 13.87 -9.59
CA ALA A 210 -12.18 14.13 -10.53
C ALA A 210 -11.67 14.66 -11.88
N GLU A 211 -11.99 15.92 -12.24
CA GLU A 211 -11.51 16.55 -13.48
C GLU A 211 -9.99 16.74 -13.54
N GLY A 212 -9.30 16.70 -12.39
CA GLY A 212 -7.84 16.73 -12.30
C GLY A 212 -7.18 15.37 -12.56
N ALA A 213 -7.96 14.30 -12.72
CA ALA A 213 -7.44 12.98 -13.06
C ALA A 213 -6.62 13.04 -14.36
N GLY A 214 -5.43 12.45 -14.34
CA GLY A 214 -4.50 12.52 -15.47
C GLY A 214 -3.70 13.82 -15.61
N LYS A 215 -4.06 14.89 -14.89
CA LYS A 215 -3.28 16.13 -14.83
C LYS A 215 -2.35 16.14 -13.62
N TYR A 216 -2.84 15.70 -12.48
CA TYR A 216 -2.15 15.75 -11.20
C TYR A 216 -1.88 14.35 -10.65
N GLU A 217 -0.94 14.26 -9.73
CA GLU A 217 -0.59 13.05 -9.01
C GLU A 217 -1.19 13.07 -7.61
N LEU A 218 -1.70 11.93 -7.17
CA LEU A 218 -2.19 11.73 -5.82
C LEU A 218 -2.06 10.25 -5.43
N PRO A 219 -1.16 9.89 -4.53
CA PRO A 219 -0.16 10.69 -3.82
C PRO A 219 0.88 11.33 -4.75
N LEU A 220 1.59 12.36 -4.24
CA LEU A 220 2.64 13.03 -5.01
C LEU A 220 3.95 12.23 -4.97
N GLU A 221 4.39 11.76 -6.11
CA GLU A 221 5.69 11.07 -6.25
C GLU A 221 6.89 12.07 -6.14
N PRO A 222 8.10 11.58 -5.81
CA PRO A 222 8.48 10.17 -5.63
C PRO A 222 8.48 9.66 -4.18
N LEU A 223 8.26 10.50 -3.19
CA LEU A 223 8.50 10.19 -1.78
C LEU A 223 7.23 10.13 -0.92
N SER A 224 6.08 10.02 -1.54
CA SER A 224 4.79 10.04 -0.87
C SER A 224 3.96 8.79 -1.16
N GLY A 225 3.05 8.48 -0.24
CA GLY A 225 2.13 7.37 -0.31
C GLY A 225 0.78 7.73 0.30
N ILE A 226 0.05 6.73 0.75
CA ILE A 226 -1.31 6.89 1.32
C ILE A 226 -1.33 7.80 2.57
N GLU A 227 -0.19 8.04 3.21
CA GLU A 227 -0.05 8.97 4.33
C GLU A 227 -0.38 10.42 3.98
N GLN A 228 -0.41 10.78 2.69
CA GLN A 228 -0.89 12.09 2.23
C GLN A 228 -2.41 12.24 2.26
N LEU A 229 -3.15 11.16 2.55
CA LEU A 229 -4.60 11.13 2.58
C LEU A 229 -5.08 10.63 3.94
N CYS A 230 -6.14 11.22 4.47
CA CYS A 230 -6.75 10.74 5.70
C CYS A 230 -8.27 10.87 5.67
N TRP A 231 -8.94 9.89 6.27
CA TRP A 231 -10.37 9.92 6.53
C TRP A 231 -10.72 10.90 7.65
N SER A 232 -11.86 11.57 7.52
CA SER A 232 -12.48 12.21 8.68
C SER A 232 -12.99 11.14 9.66
N PRO A 233 -13.07 11.45 10.99
CA PRO A 233 -13.51 10.47 11.99
C PRO A 233 -14.93 9.92 11.75
N ASP A 234 -15.77 10.67 11.07
CA ASP A 234 -17.13 10.26 10.71
C ASP A 234 -17.21 9.51 9.36
N GLY A 235 -16.07 9.41 8.63
CA GLY A 235 -16.01 8.74 7.32
C GLY A 235 -16.68 9.50 6.17
N HIS A 236 -17.09 10.77 6.35
CA HIS A 236 -17.78 11.54 5.34
C HIS A 236 -16.85 12.31 4.40
N TYR A 237 -15.59 12.48 4.79
CA TYR A 237 -14.62 13.26 4.05
C TYR A 237 -13.26 12.56 3.98
N VAL A 238 -12.51 12.89 2.93
CA VAL A 238 -11.08 12.58 2.82
C VAL A 238 -10.32 13.88 2.63
N ALA A 239 -9.40 14.17 3.54
CA ALA A 239 -8.44 15.24 3.37
C ALA A 239 -7.18 14.73 2.68
N TYR A 240 -6.60 15.53 1.80
CA TYR A 240 -5.35 15.19 1.10
C TYR A 240 -4.54 16.41 0.73
N SER A 241 -3.22 16.24 0.58
CA SER A 241 -2.37 17.27 -0.02
C SER A 241 -2.09 16.95 -1.48
N CYS A 242 -2.10 17.97 -2.33
CA CYS A 242 -1.88 17.79 -3.76
C CYS A 242 -1.28 19.05 -4.39
N LYS A 243 -0.41 18.86 -5.38
CA LYS A 243 0.13 19.91 -6.21
C LYS A 243 -0.79 20.11 -7.41
N LYS A 244 -1.67 21.13 -7.34
CA LYS A 244 -2.61 21.48 -8.42
C LYS A 244 -2.21 22.80 -9.08
N VAL A 245 -1.01 22.84 -9.64
CA VAL A 245 -0.50 23.97 -10.43
C VAL A 245 -0.66 23.70 -11.93
N GLU A 246 -0.36 24.69 -12.77
CA GLU A 246 -0.36 24.52 -14.23
C GLU A 246 0.52 23.34 -14.65
N THR A 247 0.02 22.55 -15.60
CA THR A 247 0.76 21.40 -16.14
C THR A 247 1.95 21.84 -16.99
N GLY A 248 2.84 20.89 -17.31
CA GLY A 248 4.05 21.18 -18.07
C GLY A 248 5.17 21.72 -17.18
N ARG A 249 5.77 22.85 -17.58
CA ARG A 249 6.98 23.37 -16.90
C ARG A 249 6.72 23.75 -15.44
N GLU A 250 5.62 24.42 -15.15
CA GLU A 250 5.30 24.83 -13.78
C GLU A 250 5.11 23.62 -12.88
N TYR A 251 4.36 22.64 -13.33
CA TYR A 251 4.16 21.39 -12.60
C TYR A 251 5.48 20.65 -12.30
N ALA A 252 6.42 20.65 -13.25
CA ALA A 252 7.71 19.98 -13.08
C ALA A 252 8.61 20.62 -12.01
N PHE A 253 8.54 21.95 -11.85
CA PHE A 253 9.44 22.70 -10.96
C PHE A 253 8.80 23.18 -9.67
N SER A 254 7.48 23.29 -9.60
CA SER A 254 6.80 23.78 -8.41
C SER A 254 6.83 22.76 -7.28
N THR A 255 7.02 23.26 -6.07
CA THR A 255 6.81 22.50 -4.83
C THR A 255 5.54 22.95 -4.09
N ASP A 256 4.72 23.75 -4.77
CA ASP A 256 3.50 24.34 -4.22
C ASP A 256 2.41 23.30 -4.08
N THR A 257 2.11 22.89 -2.85
CA THR A 257 1.07 21.92 -2.50
C THR A 257 0.08 22.55 -1.54
N GLU A 258 -1.18 22.27 -1.77
CA GLU A 258 -2.29 22.76 -0.95
C GLU A 258 -3.05 21.59 -0.34
N ILE A 259 -3.89 21.90 0.66
CA ILE A 259 -4.74 20.91 1.32
C ILE A 259 -6.15 21.00 0.74
N TYR A 260 -6.72 19.84 0.46
CA TYR A 260 -8.05 19.68 -0.10
C TYR A 260 -8.88 18.75 0.76
N ILE A 261 -10.19 18.99 0.79
CA ILE A 261 -11.18 18.12 1.43
C ILE A 261 -12.17 17.64 0.37
N TYR A 262 -12.24 16.34 0.18
CA TYR A 262 -13.17 15.66 -0.70
C TYR A 262 -14.37 15.16 0.09
N SER A 263 -15.59 15.48 -0.35
CA SER A 263 -16.84 14.97 0.22
C SER A 263 -17.21 13.63 -0.41
N ILE A 264 -17.34 12.60 0.40
CA ILE A 264 -17.79 11.26 -0.06
C ILE A 264 -19.22 11.33 -0.61
N LEU A 265 -20.07 12.11 0.01
CA LEU A 265 -21.48 12.21 -0.34
C LEU A 265 -21.68 12.94 -1.67
N THR A 266 -21.08 14.12 -1.83
CA THR A 266 -21.33 14.98 -3.01
C THR A 266 -20.31 14.77 -4.12
N GLY A 267 -19.11 14.25 -3.82
CA GLY A 267 -17.99 14.17 -4.74
C GLY A 267 -17.31 15.52 -5.00
N GLU A 268 -17.68 16.56 -4.26
CA GLU A 268 -17.08 17.88 -4.36
C GLU A 268 -15.79 17.98 -3.56
N THR A 269 -14.88 18.80 -4.04
CA THR A 269 -13.61 19.10 -3.37
C THR A 269 -13.49 20.58 -3.08
N VAL A 270 -13.09 20.92 -1.89
CA VAL A 270 -12.76 22.30 -1.49
C VAL A 270 -11.29 22.37 -1.08
N GLN A 271 -10.64 23.48 -1.43
CA GLN A 271 -9.31 23.85 -0.93
C GLN A 271 -9.48 24.61 0.39
N ILE A 272 -8.60 24.36 1.37
CA ILE A 272 -8.61 25.02 2.67
C ILE A 272 -7.31 25.79 2.93
#